data_f27f7476099c7d4d8dfe698549dd2a4a
#
_entry.id   f27f7476099c7d4d8dfe698549dd2a4a
#
_cell.length_a   1.000
_cell.length_b   1.000
_cell.length_c   1.000
_cell.angle_alpha   90.00
_cell.angle_beta   90.00
_cell.angle_gamma   90.00
#
_symmetry.space_group_name_H-M   'P 1'
#
loop_
_entity.id
_entity.type
_entity.pdbx_description
1 polymer ?
#
loop_
_entity_poly.entity_id
_entity_poly.type
_entity_poly.pdbx_seq_one_letter_code
_entity_poly.pdbx_strand_id
1 'polypeptide(L)'
;MSQYTFSALTVDGERTYPLQLKWEDLQCPPNVGMLDFLWTSNIKFARTWPEQDMVETIAIEFYNAEIIEIDENGEYKVIKTMK
;
A
#
# COMPACT_ATOMS: atom_id res chain seq x y z
N MET A 1 7.52 8.95 -14.59
CA MET A 1 7.24 9.30 -13.19
C MET A 1 7.01 8.04 -12.37
N SER A 2 7.50 8.05 -11.14
CA SER A 2 7.33 6.88 -10.27
C SER A 2 5.92 6.79 -9.73
N GLN A 3 5.53 5.57 -9.39
CA GLN A 3 4.31 5.28 -8.66
C GLN A 3 4.71 4.66 -7.32
N TYR A 4 3.80 4.68 -6.37
CA TYR A 4 4.07 4.20 -5.02
C TYR A 4 2.95 3.29 -4.56
N THR A 5 3.32 2.28 -3.79
CA THR A 5 2.37 1.40 -3.11
C THR A 5 2.94 1.06 -1.73
N PHE A 6 2.28 0.18 -1.02
CA PHE A 6 2.81 -0.29 0.26
C PHE A 6 2.49 -1.77 0.44
N SER A 7 3.20 -2.39 1.37
CA SER A 7 2.87 -3.74 1.81
C SER A 7 2.50 -3.72 3.28
N ALA A 8 1.63 -4.63 3.67
CA ALA A 8 1.27 -4.82 5.07
C ALA A 8 1.52 -6.28 5.46
N LEU A 9 1.78 -6.52 6.74
CA LEU A 9 1.97 -7.87 7.24
C LEU A 9 0.63 -8.47 7.65
N THR A 10 0.40 -9.71 7.23
CA THR A 10 -0.73 -10.49 7.73
C THR A 10 -0.39 -11.06 9.10
N VAL A 11 -1.38 -11.65 9.78
CA VAL A 11 -1.15 -12.31 11.06
C VAL A 11 -0.14 -13.46 10.94
N ASP A 12 -0.06 -14.07 9.78
CA ASP A 12 0.87 -15.17 9.51
C ASP A 12 2.28 -14.69 9.17
N GLY A 13 2.50 -13.37 9.12
CA GLY A 13 3.80 -12.80 8.81
C GLY A 13 4.10 -12.67 7.33
N GLU A 14 3.11 -12.85 6.48
CA GLU A 14 3.27 -12.71 5.03
C GLU A 14 3.01 -11.29 4.60
N ARG A 15 3.68 -10.85 3.52
CA ARG A 15 3.43 -9.55 2.92
C ARG A 15 2.24 -9.62 1.97
N THR A 16 1.38 -8.62 2.06
CA THR A 16 0.25 -8.47 1.16
C THR A 16 0.20 -7.02 0.69
N TYR A 17 -0.42 -6.79 -0.45
CA TYR A 17 -0.44 -5.49 -1.11
C TYR A 17 -1.88 -5.05 -1.34
N PRO A 18 -2.15 -3.73 -1.28
CA PRO A 18 -3.51 -3.25 -1.54
C PRO A 18 -3.87 -3.44 -3.01
N LEU A 19 -4.98 -4.12 -3.26
CA LEU A 19 -5.50 -4.27 -4.60
C LEU A 19 -6.49 -3.15 -4.92
N GLN A 20 -7.36 -2.87 -3.97
CA GLN A 20 -8.39 -1.85 -4.14
C GLN A 20 -8.93 -1.46 -2.77
N LEU A 21 -9.21 -0.17 -2.57
CA LEU A 21 -9.92 0.29 -1.39
C LEU A 21 -11.42 0.07 -1.62
N LYS A 22 -12.09 -0.56 -0.67
CA LYS A 22 -13.52 -0.88 -0.80
C LYS A 22 -14.40 0.36 -0.96
N TRP A 23 -13.95 1.47 -0.42
CA TRP A 23 -14.71 2.73 -0.40
C TRP A 23 -14.13 3.75 -1.38
N GLU A 24 -13.64 3.27 -2.53
CA GLU A 24 -12.87 4.09 -3.45
C GLU A 24 -13.60 5.33 -3.94
N ASP A 25 -14.91 5.24 -4.12
CA ASP A 25 -15.74 6.35 -4.58
C ASP A 25 -16.20 7.26 -3.45
N LEU A 26 -15.82 6.95 -2.23
CA LEU A 26 -16.19 7.73 -1.06
C LEU A 26 -14.95 8.37 -0.45
N GLN A 27 -15.14 9.37 0.38
CA GLN A 27 -14.03 9.93 1.13
C GLN A 27 -13.44 8.85 2.01
N CYS A 28 -12.11 8.76 2.01
CA CYS A 28 -11.41 7.78 2.82
C CYS A 28 -11.75 8.00 4.29
N PRO A 29 -12.20 6.97 5.01
CA PRO A 29 -12.48 7.14 6.43
C PRO A 29 -11.19 7.49 7.18
N PRO A 30 -11.26 8.20 8.31
CA PRO A 30 -10.07 8.64 9.03
C PRO A 30 -9.23 7.49 9.59
N ASN A 31 -9.81 6.33 9.80
CA ASN A 31 -9.11 5.16 10.33
C ASN A 31 -9.28 4.01 9.35
N VAL A 32 -8.32 3.87 8.44
CA VAL A 32 -8.32 2.80 7.44
C VAL A 32 -7.69 1.56 8.06
N GLY A 33 -8.38 0.44 7.99
CA GLY A 33 -7.87 -0.83 8.49
C GLY A 33 -7.77 -1.90 7.40
N MET A 34 -7.28 -3.07 7.79
CA MET A 34 -7.10 -4.18 6.85
C MET A 34 -8.38 -4.55 6.11
N LEU A 35 -9.52 -4.44 6.78
CA LEU A 35 -10.81 -4.82 6.18
C LEU A 35 -11.34 -3.81 5.17
N ASP A 36 -10.73 -2.63 5.10
CA ASP A 36 -11.15 -1.60 4.15
C ASP A 36 -10.55 -1.78 2.76
N PHE A 37 -9.60 -2.71 2.64
CA PHE A 37 -8.96 -3.00 1.37
C PHE A 37 -9.29 -4.41 0.89
N LEU A 38 -9.26 -4.57 -0.42
CA LEU A 38 -9.07 -5.87 -1.04
C LEU A 38 -7.56 -6.03 -1.21
N TRP A 39 -7.04 -7.22 -0.93
CA TRP A 39 -5.59 -7.46 -0.89
C TRP A 39 -5.16 -8.49 -1.92
N THR A 40 -3.92 -8.38 -2.36
CA THR A 40 -3.32 -9.35 -3.26
C THR A 40 -1.93 -9.73 -2.74
N SER A 41 -1.52 -10.97 -2.98
CA SER A 41 -0.16 -11.41 -2.69
C SER A 41 0.80 -11.09 -3.82
N ASN A 42 0.29 -10.65 -4.97
CA ASN A 42 1.10 -10.34 -6.14
C ASN A 42 1.23 -8.84 -6.33
N ILE A 43 2.45 -8.33 -6.11
CA ILE A 43 2.73 -6.90 -6.22
C ILE A 43 2.39 -6.31 -7.60
N LYS A 44 2.39 -7.13 -8.64
CA LYS A 44 2.06 -6.66 -9.99
C LYS A 44 0.62 -6.17 -10.11
N PHE A 45 -0.25 -6.66 -9.24
CA PHE A 45 -1.66 -6.26 -9.21
C PHE A 45 -1.95 -5.21 -8.15
N ALA A 46 -0.93 -4.77 -7.42
CA ALA A 46 -1.11 -3.80 -6.36
C ALA A 46 -1.60 -2.45 -6.92
N ARG A 47 -2.51 -1.83 -6.19
CA ARG A 47 -2.90 -0.47 -6.47
C ARG A 47 -1.72 0.46 -6.23
N THR A 48 -1.57 1.49 -7.06
CA THR A 48 -0.51 2.47 -6.92
C THR A 48 -1.08 3.88 -6.77
N TRP A 49 -0.26 4.75 -6.21
CA TRP A 49 -0.59 6.16 -6.02
C TRP A 49 0.53 7.00 -6.65
N PRO A 50 0.22 8.20 -7.15
CA PRO A 50 1.23 9.04 -7.82
C PRO A 50 2.18 9.73 -6.86
N GLU A 51 1.85 9.83 -5.57
CA GLU A 51 2.66 10.54 -4.59
C GLU A 51 2.94 9.68 -3.37
N GLN A 52 4.20 9.74 -2.90
CA GLN A 52 4.63 8.99 -1.72
C GLN A 52 3.85 9.38 -0.47
N ASP A 53 3.56 10.68 -0.29
CA ASP A 53 2.85 11.16 0.89
C ASP A 53 1.46 10.57 1.01
N MET A 54 0.79 10.34 -0.11
CA MET A 54 -0.53 9.71 -0.11
C MET A 54 -0.45 8.29 0.45
N VAL A 55 0.55 7.54 0.02
CA VAL A 55 0.75 6.17 0.47
C VAL A 55 1.13 6.13 1.95
N GLU A 56 2.02 7.02 2.38
CA GLU A 56 2.43 7.07 3.78
C GLU A 56 1.27 7.38 4.71
N THR A 57 0.37 8.26 4.29
CA THR A 57 -0.82 8.61 5.09
C THR A 57 -1.70 7.39 5.35
N ILE A 58 -1.80 6.51 4.38
CA ILE A 58 -2.57 5.27 4.51
C ILE A 58 -1.76 4.22 5.27
N ALA A 59 -0.50 4.05 4.89
CA ALA A 59 0.35 2.99 5.42
C ALA A 59 0.64 3.12 6.91
N ILE A 60 0.58 4.34 7.44
CA ILE A 60 0.84 4.59 8.87
C ILE A 60 -0.14 3.83 9.78
N GLU A 61 -1.29 3.45 9.24
CA GLU A 61 -2.28 2.67 9.99
C GLU A 61 -1.90 1.19 10.12
N PHE A 62 -0.87 0.76 9.40
CA PHE A 62 -0.46 -0.64 9.39
C PHE A 62 0.93 -0.81 10.00
N TYR A 63 1.05 -1.74 10.93
CA TYR A 63 2.31 -2.01 11.59
C TYR A 63 3.32 -2.63 10.63
N ASN A 64 4.53 -2.11 10.62
CA ASN A 64 5.62 -2.59 9.76
C ASN A 64 5.29 -2.55 8.27
N ALA A 65 4.41 -1.64 7.84
CA ALA A 65 4.17 -1.45 6.42
C ALA A 65 5.43 -0.93 5.74
N GLU A 66 5.68 -1.42 4.53
CA GLU A 66 6.81 -0.96 3.72
C GLU A 66 6.29 -0.13 2.56
N ILE A 67 6.88 1.05 2.37
CA ILE A 67 6.56 1.91 1.24
C ILE A 67 7.43 1.49 0.07
N ILE A 68 6.80 1.25 -1.08
CA ILE A 68 7.47 0.71 -2.25
C ILE A 68 7.34 1.71 -3.41
N GLU A 69 8.48 2.06 -3.99
CA GLU A 69 8.51 2.86 -5.20
C GLU A 69 8.57 1.93 -6.41
N ILE A 70 7.76 2.25 -7.41
CA ILE A 70 7.77 1.54 -8.69
C ILE A 70 8.23 2.55 -9.72
N ASP A 71 9.41 2.32 -10.30
CA ASP A 71 10.01 3.27 -11.24
C ASP A 71 9.40 3.13 -12.64
N GLU A 72 9.91 3.95 -13.57
CA GLU A 72 9.42 3.98 -14.95
C GLU A 72 9.62 2.66 -15.68
N ASN A 73 10.56 1.87 -15.24
CA ASN A 73 10.87 0.56 -15.82
C ASN A 73 10.06 -0.57 -15.18
N GLY A 74 9.22 -0.22 -14.20
CA GLY A 74 8.41 -1.21 -13.48
C GLY A 74 9.18 -1.96 -12.41
N GLU A 75 10.34 -1.46 -11.99
CA GLU A 75 11.11 -2.06 -10.91
C GLU A 75 10.63 -1.59 -9.56
N TYR A 76 10.62 -2.51 -8.61
CA TYR A 76 10.11 -2.28 -7.25
C TYR A 76 11.27 -2.05 -6.28
N LYS A 77 11.11 -1.07 -5.40
CA LYS A 77 12.12 -0.77 -4.40
C LYS A 77 11.46 -0.34 -3.11
N VAL A 78 11.79 -1.00 -2.00
CA VAL A 78 11.35 -0.56 -0.67
C VAL A 78 12.16 0.66 -0.27
N ILE A 79 11.50 1.79 -0.07
CA ILE A 79 12.18 3.05 0.24
C ILE A 79 12.00 3.49 1.69
N LYS A 80 11.05 2.92 2.41
CA LYS A 80 10.77 3.30 3.79
C LYS A 80 9.97 2.19 4.47
N THR A 81 10.22 1.99 5.76
CA THR A 81 9.42 1.09 6.58
C THR A 81 8.69 1.92 7.62
N MET A 82 7.37 1.77 7.69
CA MET A 82 6.53 2.45 8.68
C MET A 82 6.49 1.62 9.96
N LYS A 83 6.59 2.27 11.08
CA LYS A 83 6.55 1.59 12.38
C LYS A 83 5.32 1.98 13.16
#